data_f6324117599d1e14c60ba39ed697875f
#
_entry.id   f6324117599d1e14c60ba39ed697875f
#
_cell.length_a   1.000
_cell.length_b   1.000
_cell.length_c   1.000
_cell.angle_alpha   90.00
_cell.angle_beta   90.00
_cell.angle_gamma   90.00
#
_symmetry.space_group_name_H-M   'P 1'
#
loop_
_entity.id
_entity.type
_entity.pdbx_description
1 polymer ?
#
loop_
_entity_poly.entity_id
_entity_poly.type
_entity_poly.pdbx_seq_one_letter_code
_entity_poly.pdbx_strand_id
1 'polypeptide(L)'
;MTSYGGKELADAFRTVRKNTIQVAEDIPESSYGFVAAPEVRPVGRMLTHVAISTRIWEEVHKKHLTTLVGFDFFGIIDQFKAEEEKSRSKAEIVALLRTEGDQFAAWLETLTPQILAETVTEPDGKTAKTRFERILGAKEHEMHHRAQLMLIERQLGIVPHLTRQFQERVAQMRAARA
;
A
#
# COMPACT_ATOMS: atom_id res chain seq x y z
N MET A 1 -21.70 9.55 17.29
CA MET A 1 -20.32 9.02 17.28
C MET A 1 -19.89 8.86 15.84
N THR A 2 -18.80 9.51 15.42
CA THR A 2 -18.16 9.22 14.13
C THR A 2 -17.49 7.85 14.25
N SER A 3 -18.04 6.84 13.61
CA SER A 3 -17.41 5.51 13.53
C SER A 3 -16.41 5.51 12.38
N TYR A 4 -15.24 4.96 12.59
CA TYR A 4 -14.28 4.69 11.53
C TYR A 4 -14.77 3.45 10.75
N GLY A 5 -15.28 3.67 9.55
CA GLY A 5 -15.93 2.65 8.72
C GLY A 5 -15.28 2.49 7.35
N GLY A 6 -16.00 1.88 6.43
CA GLY A 6 -15.51 1.62 5.07
C GLY A 6 -15.07 2.88 4.32
N LYS A 7 -15.85 3.97 4.45
CA LYS A 7 -15.50 5.25 3.83
C LYS A 7 -14.18 5.82 4.36
N GLU A 8 -13.99 5.84 5.67
CA GLU A 8 -12.78 6.36 6.31
C GLU A 8 -11.56 5.47 5.99
N LEU A 9 -11.75 4.14 5.89
CA LEU A 9 -10.72 3.22 5.41
C LEU A 9 -10.31 3.57 3.98
N ALA A 10 -11.27 3.78 3.08
CA ALA A 10 -11.03 4.14 1.69
C ALA A 10 -10.29 5.48 1.56
N ASP A 11 -10.75 6.52 2.26
CA ASP A 11 -10.13 7.85 2.23
C ASP A 11 -8.70 7.83 2.76
N ALA A 12 -8.46 7.09 3.86
CA ALA A 12 -7.12 6.89 4.41
C ALA A 12 -6.22 6.12 3.44
N PHE A 13 -6.74 5.08 2.79
CA PHE A 13 -5.99 4.31 1.79
C PHE A 13 -5.66 5.16 0.55
N ARG A 14 -6.62 5.91 -0.01
CA ARG A 14 -6.37 6.84 -1.13
C ARG A 14 -5.26 7.83 -0.81
N THR A 15 -5.23 8.35 0.41
CA THR A 15 -4.16 9.27 0.86
C THR A 15 -2.80 8.58 0.83
N VAL A 16 -2.71 7.35 1.31
CA VAL A 16 -1.46 6.57 1.29
C VAL A 16 -1.04 6.27 -0.14
N ARG A 17 -1.95 5.75 -0.98
CA ARG A 17 -1.70 5.41 -2.38
C ARG A 17 -1.28 6.62 -3.22
N LYS A 18 -1.94 7.76 -3.05
CA LYS A 18 -1.54 9.02 -3.69
C LYS A 18 -0.09 9.38 -3.39
N ASN A 19 0.33 9.25 -2.14
CA ASN A 19 1.71 9.53 -1.75
C ASN A 19 2.70 8.49 -2.30
N THR A 20 2.32 7.23 -2.42
CA THR A 20 3.14 6.19 -3.05
C THR A 20 3.30 6.44 -4.55
N ILE A 21 2.23 6.86 -5.24
CA ILE A 21 2.27 7.25 -6.65
C ILE A 21 3.22 8.45 -6.84
N GLN A 22 3.18 9.45 -5.95
CA GLN A 22 4.09 10.59 -6.04
C GLN A 22 5.56 10.15 -5.88
N VAL A 23 5.87 9.23 -4.98
CA VAL A 23 7.24 8.66 -4.87
C VAL A 23 7.64 7.95 -6.17
N ALA A 24 6.72 7.15 -6.75
CA ALA A 24 6.99 6.50 -8.04
C ALA A 24 7.25 7.53 -9.15
N GLU A 25 6.50 8.63 -9.19
CA GLU A 25 6.68 9.70 -10.16
C GLU A 25 7.99 10.50 -9.95
N ASP A 26 8.39 10.73 -8.71
CA ASP A 26 9.61 11.48 -8.35
C ASP A 26 10.88 10.68 -8.70
N ILE A 27 10.87 9.36 -8.58
CA ILE A 27 12.02 8.51 -8.94
C ILE A 27 12.16 8.43 -10.46
N PRO A 28 13.34 8.79 -11.06
CA PRO A 28 13.57 8.65 -12.49
C PRO A 28 13.44 7.20 -12.98
N GLU A 29 12.92 6.99 -14.19
CA GLU A 29 12.77 5.64 -14.76
C GLU A 29 14.10 4.89 -14.85
N SER A 30 15.20 5.59 -15.14
CA SER A 30 16.55 5.02 -15.14
C SER A 30 16.96 4.42 -13.79
N SER A 31 16.31 4.80 -12.71
CA SER A 31 16.56 4.28 -11.34
C SER A 31 15.58 3.18 -10.92
N TYR A 32 14.67 2.73 -11.79
CA TYR A 32 13.73 1.66 -11.43
C TYR A 32 14.41 0.29 -11.23
N GLY A 33 15.61 0.12 -11.78
CA GLY A 33 16.46 -1.04 -11.52
C GLY A 33 17.34 -0.93 -10.25
N PHE A 34 17.31 0.21 -9.55
CA PHE A 34 18.16 0.42 -8.36
C PHE A 34 17.78 -0.52 -7.22
N VAL A 35 18.80 -1.13 -6.60
CA VAL A 35 18.71 -2.04 -5.46
C VAL A 35 19.45 -1.41 -4.28
N ALA A 36 18.73 -1.08 -3.20
CA ALA A 36 19.30 -0.34 -2.07
C ALA A 36 20.25 -1.16 -1.18
N ALA A 37 20.03 -2.47 -1.10
CA ALA A 37 20.84 -3.41 -0.32
C ALA A 37 20.65 -4.84 -0.85
N PRO A 38 21.53 -5.81 -0.49
CA PRO A 38 21.31 -7.22 -0.81
C PRO A 38 19.91 -7.69 -0.39
N GLU A 39 19.30 -8.54 -1.19
CA GLU A 39 17.98 -9.14 -0.97
C GLU A 39 16.80 -8.16 -0.97
N VAL A 40 17.02 -6.86 -1.19
CA VAL A 40 15.95 -5.88 -1.36
C VAL A 40 15.46 -5.89 -2.81
N ARG A 41 14.15 -5.75 -3.00
CA ARG A 41 13.57 -5.61 -4.35
C ARG A 41 14.11 -4.36 -5.05
N PRO A 42 14.39 -4.43 -6.37
CA PRO A 42 14.58 -3.22 -7.18
C PRO A 42 13.35 -2.30 -7.08
N VAL A 43 13.56 -0.99 -7.23
CA VAL A 43 12.49 0.02 -7.12
C VAL A 43 11.24 -0.36 -7.91
N GLY A 44 11.36 -0.72 -9.19
CA GLY A 44 10.22 -1.08 -10.03
C GLY A 44 9.47 -2.31 -9.51
N ARG A 45 10.19 -3.32 -9.03
CA ARG A 45 9.57 -4.52 -8.43
C ARG A 45 8.88 -4.19 -7.09
N MET A 46 9.48 -3.34 -6.27
CA MET A 46 8.87 -2.90 -5.00
C MET A 46 7.57 -2.12 -5.26
N LEU A 47 7.56 -1.22 -6.24
CA LEU A 47 6.36 -0.48 -6.63
C LEU A 47 5.28 -1.40 -7.20
N THR A 48 5.65 -2.39 -8.01
CA THR A 48 4.73 -3.43 -8.51
C THR A 48 4.17 -4.24 -7.35
N HIS A 49 5.02 -4.68 -6.41
CA HIS A 49 4.60 -5.39 -5.20
C HIS A 49 3.55 -4.59 -4.41
N VAL A 50 3.81 -3.32 -4.17
CA VAL A 50 2.85 -2.43 -3.49
C VAL A 50 1.54 -2.30 -4.26
N ALA A 51 1.61 -2.18 -5.59
CA ALA A 51 0.41 -2.07 -6.42
C ALA A 51 -0.53 -3.26 -6.25
N ILE A 52 0.02 -4.49 -6.36
CA ILE A 52 -0.77 -5.73 -6.38
C ILE A 52 -1.05 -6.32 -4.99
N SER A 53 -0.37 -5.83 -3.94
CA SER A 53 -0.50 -6.39 -2.58
C SER A 53 -1.93 -6.32 -2.03
N THR A 54 -2.73 -5.35 -2.46
CA THR A 54 -4.14 -5.21 -2.05
C THR A 54 -4.97 -6.44 -2.38
N ARG A 55 -4.60 -7.20 -3.43
CA ARG A 55 -5.31 -8.40 -3.88
C ARG A 55 -5.40 -9.48 -2.81
N ILE A 56 -4.43 -9.57 -1.86
CA ILE A 56 -4.49 -10.56 -0.78
C ILE A 56 -5.64 -10.26 0.19
N TRP A 57 -5.89 -8.98 0.50
CA TRP A 57 -7.02 -8.58 1.33
C TRP A 57 -8.34 -8.81 0.61
N GLU A 58 -8.39 -8.51 -0.69
CA GLU A 58 -9.58 -8.81 -1.51
C GLU A 58 -9.89 -10.30 -1.54
N GLU A 59 -8.86 -11.14 -1.73
CA GLU A 59 -9.00 -12.59 -1.77
C GLU A 59 -9.63 -13.13 -0.48
N VAL A 60 -9.20 -12.64 0.67
CA VAL A 60 -9.73 -13.06 1.98
C VAL A 60 -11.14 -12.50 2.22
N HIS A 61 -11.33 -11.22 1.95
CA HIS A 61 -12.53 -10.51 2.44
C HIS A 61 -13.66 -10.45 1.42
N LYS A 62 -13.37 -10.37 0.12
CA LYS A 62 -14.39 -10.47 -0.94
C LYS A 62 -14.96 -11.88 -1.04
N LYS A 63 -14.18 -12.91 -0.75
CA LYS A 63 -14.65 -14.30 -0.67
C LYS A 63 -15.32 -14.65 0.66
N HIS A 64 -15.47 -13.68 1.55
CA HIS A 64 -16.08 -13.86 2.88
C HIS A 64 -15.49 -15.02 3.68
N LEU A 65 -14.18 -15.27 3.56
CA LEU A 65 -13.51 -16.30 4.35
C LEU A 65 -13.66 -15.97 5.84
N THR A 66 -14.06 -16.98 6.63
CA THR A 66 -14.20 -16.87 8.09
C THR A 66 -13.02 -17.47 8.83
N THR A 67 -12.14 -18.18 8.12
CA THR A 67 -10.92 -18.78 8.65
C THR A 67 -9.81 -18.76 7.63
N LEU A 68 -8.58 -18.62 8.11
CA LEU A 68 -7.35 -18.75 7.32
C LEU A 68 -6.59 -20.03 7.61
N VAL A 69 -7.19 -20.95 8.40
CA VAL A 69 -6.64 -22.29 8.57
C VAL A 69 -6.66 -23.00 7.21
N GLY A 70 -5.50 -23.42 6.74
CA GLY A 70 -5.34 -24.04 5.42
C GLY A 70 -5.39 -23.07 4.23
N PHE A 71 -5.43 -21.76 4.47
CA PHE A 71 -5.35 -20.77 3.38
C PHE A 71 -3.98 -20.82 2.71
N ASP A 72 -3.99 -20.90 1.36
CA ASP A 72 -2.75 -21.06 0.57
C ASP A 72 -2.02 -19.73 0.39
N PHE A 73 -1.40 -19.25 1.46
CA PHE A 73 -0.54 -18.07 1.40
C PHE A 73 0.65 -18.23 0.47
N PHE A 74 1.24 -19.42 0.40
CA PHE A 74 2.43 -19.65 -0.42
C PHE A 74 2.11 -19.59 -1.89
N GLY A 75 0.98 -20.18 -2.32
CA GLY A 75 0.52 -20.08 -3.71
C GLY A 75 0.26 -18.63 -4.12
N ILE A 76 -0.31 -17.81 -3.23
CA ILE A 76 -0.51 -16.38 -3.50
C ILE A 76 0.83 -15.63 -3.58
N ILE A 77 1.77 -15.91 -2.68
CA ILE A 77 3.10 -15.30 -2.70
C ILE A 77 3.82 -15.64 -4.01
N ASP A 78 3.73 -16.88 -4.49
CA ASP A 78 4.36 -17.29 -5.73
C ASP A 78 3.73 -16.62 -6.96
N GLN A 79 2.40 -16.45 -6.97
CA GLN A 79 1.71 -15.67 -8.00
C GLN A 79 2.17 -14.19 -7.99
N PHE A 80 2.33 -13.60 -6.81
CA PHE A 80 2.80 -12.21 -6.68
C PHE A 80 4.24 -12.07 -7.17
N LYS A 81 5.13 -13.00 -6.82
CA LYS A 81 6.51 -13.02 -7.33
C LYS A 81 6.54 -13.07 -8.86
N ALA A 82 5.75 -13.95 -9.46
CA ALA A 82 5.66 -14.06 -10.92
C ALA A 82 5.14 -12.77 -11.56
N GLU A 83 4.18 -12.10 -10.91
CA GLU A 83 3.66 -10.81 -11.38
C GLU A 83 4.68 -9.68 -11.22
N GLU A 84 5.43 -9.64 -10.11
CA GLU A 84 6.50 -8.68 -9.86
C GLU A 84 7.66 -8.80 -10.86
N GLU A 85 7.90 -9.98 -11.41
CA GLU A 85 8.99 -10.26 -12.37
C GLU A 85 8.69 -9.81 -13.79
N LYS A 86 7.44 -9.52 -14.11
CA LYS A 86 7.07 -8.99 -15.42
C LYS A 86 7.72 -7.64 -15.67
N SER A 87 8.40 -7.50 -16.80
CA SER A 87 8.97 -6.21 -17.20
C SER A 87 7.88 -5.18 -17.42
N ARG A 88 8.05 -4.00 -16.83
CA ARG A 88 7.12 -2.86 -16.96
C ARG A 88 7.91 -1.56 -16.99
N SER A 89 7.47 -0.66 -17.85
CA SER A 89 7.90 0.74 -17.82
C SER A 89 7.39 1.45 -16.56
N LYS A 90 7.98 2.59 -16.23
CA LYS A 90 7.49 3.48 -15.17
C LYS A 90 6.01 3.84 -15.36
N ALA A 91 5.62 4.18 -16.59
CA ALA A 91 4.24 4.55 -16.91
C ALA A 91 3.26 3.41 -16.60
N GLU A 92 3.60 2.17 -16.96
CA GLU A 92 2.77 0.99 -16.67
C GLU A 92 2.68 0.70 -15.18
N ILE A 93 3.77 0.87 -14.41
CA ILE A 93 3.77 0.69 -12.95
C ILE A 93 2.90 1.77 -12.27
N VAL A 94 3.02 3.03 -12.68
CA VAL A 94 2.18 4.12 -12.15
C VAL A 94 0.71 3.90 -12.49
N ALA A 95 0.40 3.45 -13.71
CA ALA A 95 -0.96 3.09 -14.11
C ALA A 95 -1.51 1.93 -13.25
N LEU A 96 -0.70 0.90 -13.00
CA LEU A 96 -1.06 -0.23 -12.14
C LEU A 96 -1.35 0.23 -10.71
N LEU A 97 -0.49 1.07 -10.10
CA LEU A 97 -0.72 1.66 -8.79
C LEU A 97 -2.06 2.41 -8.71
N ARG A 98 -2.41 3.18 -9.74
CA ARG A 98 -3.69 3.91 -9.82
C ARG A 98 -4.85 2.93 -9.89
N THR A 99 -4.84 2.03 -10.86
CA THR A 99 -5.94 1.11 -11.13
C THR A 99 -6.25 0.21 -9.93
N GLU A 100 -5.23 -0.46 -9.38
CA GLU A 100 -5.40 -1.34 -8.22
C GLU A 100 -5.81 -0.53 -6.97
N GLY A 101 -5.26 0.67 -6.81
CA GLY A 101 -5.61 1.55 -5.69
C GLY A 101 -7.05 2.04 -5.74
N ASP A 102 -7.52 2.46 -6.90
CA ASP A 102 -8.89 2.94 -7.09
C ASP A 102 -9.91 1.80 -6.90
N GLN A 103 -9.62 0.61 -7.44
CA GLN A 103 -10.47 -0.57 -7.28
C GLN A 103 -10.57 -0.99 -5.81
N PHE A 104 -9.44 -1.04 -5.10
CA PHE A 104 -9.42 -1.40 -3.69
C PHE A 104 -10.16 -0.37 -2.83
N ALA A 105 -9.92 0.93 -3.06
CA ALA A 105 -10.62 1.99 -2.34
C ALA A 105 -12.13 1.98 -2.59
N ALA A 106 -12.57 1.76 -3.85
CA ALA A 106 -13.98 1.64 -4.18
C ALA A 106 -14.64 0.43 -3.48
N TRP A 107 -13.92 -0.69 -3.39
CA TRP A 107 -14.40 -1.84 -2.62
C TRP A 107 -14.48 -1.54 -1.12
N LEU A 108 -13.50 -0.87 -0.52
CA LEU A 108 -13.54 -0.48 0.89
C LEU A 108 -14.79 0.33 1.24
N GLU A 109 -15.24 1.23 0.35
CA GLU A 109 -16.45 2.04 0.54
C GLU A 109 -17.72 1.21 0.65
N THR A 110 -17.73 0.00 0.09
CA THR A 110 -18.89 -0.89 0.16
C THR A 110 -19.03 -1.62 1.49
N LEU A 111 -17.98 -1.58 2.35
CA LEU A 111 -17.94 -2.34 3.58
C LEU A 111 -18.81 -1.69 4.66
N THR A 112 -19.82 -2.43 5.11
CA THR A 112 -20.70 -1.98 6.20
C THR A 112 -20.05 -2.21 7.57
N PRO A 113 -20.50 -1.50 8.63
CA PRO A 113 -20.04 -1.77 10.00
C PRO A 113 -20.23 -3.23 10.42
N GLN A 114 -21.28 -3.89 9.95
CA GLN A 114 -21.56 -5.30 10.25
C GLN A 114 -20.50 -6.21 9.64
N ILE A 115 -20.16 -6.01 8.35
CA ILE A 115 -19.09 -6.76 7.68
C ILE A 115 -17.73 -6.50 8.36
N LEU A 116 -17.43 -5.26 8.69
CA LEU A 116 -16.17 -4.92 9.34
C LEU A 116 -16.01 -5.53 10.74
N ALA A 117 -17.11 -5.77 11.44
CA ALA A 117 -17.11 -6.41 12.76
C ALA A 117 -17.01 -7.95 12.72
N GLU A 118 -17.24 -8.58 11.55
CA GLU A 118 -17.07 -10.03 11.42
C GLU A 118 -15.64 -10.45 11.74
N THR A 119 -15.49 -11.59 12.44
CA THR A 119 -14.19 -12.14 12.79
C THR A 119 -13.70 -13.16 11.77
N VAL A 120 -12.39 -13.20 11.57
CA VAL A 120 -11.69 -14.19 10.74
C VAL A 120 -10.67 -14.90 11.64
N THR A 121 -10.75 -16.22 11.72
CA THR A 121 -9.79 -17.04 12.46
C THR A 121 -8.43 -16.99 11.75
N GLU A 122 -7.37 -16.73 12.52
CA GLU A 122 -6.00 -16.68 12.01
C GLU A 122 -5.48 -18.08 11.63
N PRO A 123 -4.36 -18.18 10.89
CA PRO A 123 -3.79 -19.47 10.45
C PRO A 123 -3.45 -20.43 11.59
N ASP A 124 -3.25 -19.93 12.81
CA ASP A 124 -2.98 -20.73 14.00
C ASP A 124 -4.22 -21.52 14.52
N GLY A 125 -5.40 -21.22 13.97
CA GLY A 125 -6.67 -21.82 14.36
C GLY A 125 -7.15 -21.46 15.78
N LYS A 126 -6.50 -20.52 16.45
CA LYS A 126 -6.76 -20.17 17.86
C LYS A 126 -7.11 -18.71 18.05
N THR A 127 -6.42 -17.82 17.35
CA THR A 127 -6.67 -16.39 17.43
C THR A 127 -7.62 -15.96 16.31
N ALA A 128 -8.31 -14.85 16.51
CA ALA A 128 -9.19 -14.25 15.51
C ALA A 128 -9.04 -12.73 15.55
N LYS A 129 -9.20 -12.10 14.38
CA LYS A 129 -9.26 -10.65 14.23
C LYS A 129 -10.52 -10.28 13.49
N THR A 130 -11.02 -9.08 13.74
CA THR A 130 -12.09 -8.52 12.93
C THR A 130 -11.59 -8.25 11.52
N ARG A 131 -12.50 -8.23 10.53
CA ARG A 131 -12.14 -7.80 9.16
C ARG A 131 -11.58 -6.38 9.16
N PHE A 132 -12.11 -5.51 10.04
CA PHE A 132 -11.57 -4.16 10.21
C PHE A 132 -10.09 -4.17 10.58
N GLU A 133 -9.70 -4.91 11.63
CA GLU A 133 -8.29 -5.02 12.05
C GLU A 133 -7.40 -5.57 10.95
N ARG A 134 -7.88 -6.56 10.22
CA ARG A 134 -7.10 -7.15 9.12
C ARG A 134 -6.92 -6.19 7.95
N ILE A 135 -7.98 -5.46 7.57
CA ILE A 135 -7.96 -4.51 6.45
C ILE A 135 -7.04 -3.31 6.73
N LEU A 136 -6.87 -2.90 7.99
CA LEU A 136 -5.87 -1.90 8.37
C LEU A 136 -4.47 -2.28 7.88
N GLY A 137 -4.14 -3.57 7.88
CA GLY A 137 -2.86 -4.08 7.40
C GLY A 137 -2.54 -3.73 5.95
N ALA A 138 -3.53 -3.52 5.08
CA ALA A 138 -3.29 -3.09 3.70
C ALA A 138 -2.59 -1.72 3.63
N LYS A 139 -3.10 -0.76 4.40
CA LYS A 139 -2.51 0.59 4.50
C LYS A 139 -1.14 0.54 5.18
N GLU A 140 -1.00 -0.22 6.25
CA GLU A 140 0.25 -0.34 7.01
C GLU A 140 1.36 -0.96 6.16
N HIS A 141 1.05 -2.00 5.39
CA HIS A 141 1.96 -2.64 4.45
C HIS A 141 2.45 -1.64 3.38
N GLU A 142 1.55 -0.88 2.78
CA GLU A 142 1.94 0.13 1.78
C GLU A 142 2.79 1.25 2.41
N MET A 143 2.45 1.71 3.62
CA MET A 143 3.24 2.72 4.34
C MET A 143 4.66 2.21 4.68
N HIS A 144 4.79 0.92 5.04
CA HIS A 144 6.09 0.28 5.27
C HIS A 144 6.98 0.35 4.02
N HIS A 145 6.48 -0.09 2.87
CA HIS A 145 7.26 -0.06 1.62
C HIS A 145 7.48 1.36 1.10
N ARG A 146 6.51 2.26 1.26
CA ARG A 146 6.70 3.66 0.92
C ARG A 146 7.83 4.30 1.73
N ALA A 147 7.96 3.98 3.02
CA ALA A 147 9.07 4.48 3.83
C ALA A 147 10.42 4.00 3.30
N GLN A 148 10.53 2.75 2.86
CA GLN A 148 11.72 2.22 2.19
C GLN A 148 12.02 2.98 0.88
N LEU A 149 11.01 3.21 0.04
CA LEU A 149 11.14 3.98 -1.20
C LEU A 149 11.59 5.43 -0.94
N MET A 150 11.06 6.08 0.10
CA MET A 150 11.48 7.43 0.49
C MET A 150 12.94 7.47 1.01
N LEU A 151 13.44 6.38 1.59
CA LEU A 151 14.86 6.25 1.90
C LEU A 151 15.69 6.09 0.62
N ILE A 152 15.20 5.31 -0.34
CA ILE A 152 15.83 5.17 -1.66
C ILE A 152 15.86 6.50 -2.41
N GLU A 153 14.79 7.31 -2.39
CA GLU A 153 14.81 8.67 -2.94
C GLU A 153 16.02 9.46 -2.41
N ARG A 154 16.28 9.41 -1.10
CA ARG A 154 17.44 10.11 -0.49
C ARG A 154 18.79 9.57 -0.97
N GLN A 155 18.91 8.27 -1.15
CA GLN A 155 20.12 7.65 -1.71
C GLN A 155 20.35 8.08 -3.16
N LEU A 156 19.28 8.37 -3.90
CA LEU A 156 19.33 8.91 -5.26
C LEU A 156 19.46 10.43 -5.32
N GLY A 157 19.64 11.11 -4.17
CA GLY A 157 19.75 12.57 -4.10
C GLY A 157 18.40 13.30 -4.21
N ILE A 158 17.28 12.61 -4.09
CA ILE A 158 15.94 13.18 -4.18
C ILE A 158 15.42 13.48 -2.77
N VAL A 159 14.93 14.68 -2.53
CA VAL A 159 14.21 15.00 -1.29
C VAL A 159 12.77 14.52 -1.42
N PRO A 160 12.29 13.58 -0.58
CA PRO A 160 10.93 13.06 -0.67
C PRO A 160 9.86 14.16 -0.60
N HIS A 161 8.79 14.02 -1.39
CA HIS A 161 7.74 15.04 -1.50
C HIS A 161 7.09 15.41 -0.15
N LEU A 162 6.88 14.46 0.76
CA LEU A 162 6.35 14.76 2.09
C LEU A 162 7.30 15.64 2.92
N THR A 163 8.62 15.48 2.74
CA THR A 163 9.62 16.36 3.36
C THR A 163 9.56 17.75 2.76
N ARG A 164 9.47 17.88 1.42
CA ARG A 164 9.32 19.17 0.72
C ARG A 164 8.07 19.91 1.20
N GLN A 165 6.92 19.24 1.23
CA GLN A 165 5.65 19.80 1.70
C GLN A 165 5.73 20.28 3.15
N PHE A 166 6.39 19.52 4.03
CA PHE A 166 6.60 19.93 5.41
C PHE A 166 7.47 21.19 5.51
N GLN A 167 8.58 21.24 4.77
CA GLN A 167 9.48 22.39 4.74
C GLN A 167 8.77 23.66 4.23
N GLU A 168 7.99 23.55 3.16
CA GLU A 168 7.18 24.65 2.62
C GLU A 168 6.17 25.16 3.65
N ARG A 169 5.47 24.26 4.32
CA ARG A 169 4.51 24.62 5.39
C ARG A 169 5.18 25.37 6.54
N VAL A 170 6.34 24.89 6.98
CA VAL A 170 7.12 25.54 8.04
C VAL A 170 7.57 26.92 7.60
N ALA A 171 8.05 27.09 6.35
CA ALA A 171 8.43 28.40 5.82
C ALA A 171 7.25 29.39 5.80
N GLN A 172 6.08 28.94 5.31
CA GLN A 172 4.86 29.76 5.31
C GLN A 172 4.43 30.18 6.72
N MET A 173 4.47 29.23 7.68
CA MET A 173 4.13 29.55 9.07
C MET A 173 5.09 30.54 9.73
N ARG A 174 6.38 30.49 9.38
CA ARG A 174 7.38 31.45 9.86
C ARG A 174 7.16 32.84 9.22
N ALA A 175 6.92 32.90 7.93
CA ALA A 175 6.63 34.17 7.23
C ALA A 175 5.36 34.86 7.76
N ALA A 176 4.34 34.10 8.14
CA ALA A 176 3.11 34.64 8.71
C ALA A 176 3.25 35.18 10.16
N ARG A 177 4.41 34.95 10.82
CA ARG A 177 4.70 35.40 12.17
C ARG A 177 5.70 36.57 12.22
N ALA A 178 6.32 36.91 11.08
CA ALA A 178 7.25 38.01 10.92
C ALA A 178 6.51 39.29 10.51
#